data_eb3191af87042c3aa9a89d7682037abc
#
_entry.id   eb3191af87042c3aa9a89d7682037abc
#
_cell.length_a   1.000
_cell.length_b   1.000
_cell.length_c   1.000
_cell.angle_alpha   90.00
_cell.angle_beta   90.00
_cell.angle_gamma   90.00
#
_symmetry.space_group_name_H-M   'P 1'
#
loop_
_entity.id
_entity.type
_entity.pdbx_description
1 polymer ?
#
loop_
_entity_poly.entity_id
_entity_poly.type
_entity_poly.pdbx_seq_one_letter_code
_entity_poly.pdbx_strand_id
1 'polypeptide(L)'
;MDVRTEDNCRLWTTVTGHGKPLIMCHGGPGSWDMADSLADRLAGHLEVIRWDQRGCGRSERRGPYSVGQSVADLDAVIGQRAKVALFGHSWGATLALRYALDHPDRVSALVYACGTGLGWAWREPFYQASAARLAPHQTRIDELRAQGEDREVAILQWSAEFNDGRGLQHAEEMATPWFGVNQDCYGEIWGELERTWHEDELIEECHELEFPVLILDGERDLRPRWAVDSLERALPRVTRVTLPGVGHIPWLEQPAEFTGHLLDFLGRRVHP
;
A
#
# COMPACT_ATOMS: atom_id res chain seq x y z
N MET A 1 -2.32 -13.61 -14.90
CA MET A 1 -2.49 -13.10 -16.29
C MET A 1 -1.78 -11.78 -16.38
N ASP A 2 -1.26 -11.38 -17.56
CA ASP A 2 -0.64 -10.06 -17.68
C ASP A 2 -1.66 -9.08 -18.26
N VAL A 3 -1.70 -7.87 -17.70
CA VAL A 3 -2.43 -6.73 -18.25
C VAL A 3 -1.48 -5.91 -19.11
N ARG A 4 -1.96 -5.40 -20.24
CA ARG A 4 -1.24 -4.42 -21.05
C ARG A 4 -1.91 -3.06 -20.94
N THR A 5 -1.13 -2.07 -20.62
CA THR A 5 -1.56 -0.68 -20.52
C THR A 5 -1.72 -0.07 -21.94
N GLU A 6 -2.27 1.14 -22.02
CA GLU A 6 -2.44 1.85 -23.30
C GLU A 6 -1.09 2.05 -24.01
N ASP A 7 -0.02 2.36 -23.29
CA ASP A 7 1.36 2.49 -23.83
C ASP A 7 2.06 1.13 -24.01
N ASN A 8 1.29 0.01 -23.91
CA ASN A 8 1.75 -1.36 -24.08
C ASN A 8 2.79 -1.84 -23.03
N CYS A 9 2.84 -1.23 -21.84
CA CYS A 9 3.62 -1.74 -20.72
C CYS A 9 2.95 -3.01 -20.18
N ARG A 10 3.74 -4.03 -19.87
CA ARG A 10 3.25 -5.29 -19.30
C ARG A 10 3.21 -5.20 -17.77
N LEU A 11 2.03 -5.33 -17.22
CA LEU A 11 1.81 -5.42 -15.77
C LEU A 11 1.49 -6.87 -15.38
N TRP A 12 2.24 -7.39 -14.43
CA TRP A 12 1.93 -8.68 -13.85
C TRP A 12 0.69 -8.58 -12.97
N THR A 13 -0.26 -9.51 -13.17
CA THR A 13 -1.46 -9.61 -12.36
C THR A 13 -1.76 -11.06 -12.00
N THR A 14 -2.41 -11.26 -10.86
CA THR A 14 -2.98 -12.55 -10.47
C THR A 14 -4.35 -12.35 -9.86
N VAL A 15 -5.21 -13.35 -10.00
CA VAL A 15 -6.57 -13.35 -9.45
C VAL A 15 -6.73 -14.58 -8.58
N THR A 16 -7.22 -14.38 -7.34
CA THR A 16 -7.48 -15.45 -6.39
C THR A 16 -8.91 -15.31 -5.86
N GLY A 17 -9.63 -16.42 -5.74
CA GLY A 17 -11.00 -16.41 -5.24
C GLY A 17 -12.05 -16.04 -6.29
N HIS A 18 -13.24 -15.68 -5.80
CA HIS A 18 -14.40 -15.30 -6.60
C HIS A 18 -15.34 -14.40 -5.79
N GLY A 19 -16.21 -13.67 -6.47
CA GLY A 19 -17.14 -12.75 -5.81
C GLY A 19 -16.97 -11.32 -6.26
N LYS A 20 -17.13 -10.35 -5.34
CA LYS A 20 -16.91 -8.93 -5.65
C LYS A 20 -15.41 -8.62 -5.78
N PRO A 21 -15.05 -7.80 -6.79
CA PRO A 21 -13.64 -7.52 -7.05
C PRO A 21 -13.03 -6.60 -5.99
N LEU A 22 -11.89 -7.02 -5.46
CA LEU A 22 -10.98 -6.23 -4.63
C LEU A 22 -9.64 -6.11 -5.35
N ILE A 23 -9.25 -4.90 -5.72
CA ILE A 23 -7.94 -4.64 -6.30
C ILE A 23 -6.98 -4.23 -5.19
N MET A 24 -5.83 -4.89 -5.09
CA MET A 24 -4.83 -4.64 -4.05
C MET A 24 -3.64 -3.86 -4.60
N CYS A 25 -3.42 -2.66 -4.09
CA CYS A 25 -2.28 -1.79 -4.42
C CYS A 25 -1.20 -1.94 -3.34
N HIS A 26 -0.05 -2.49 -3.72
CA HIS A 26 1.08 -2.71 -2.81
C HIS A 26 1.80 -1.42 -2.42
N GLY A 27 2.56 -1.47 -1.33
CA GLY A 27 3.42 -0.39 -0.85
C GLY A 27 4.67 -0.17 -1.70
N GLY A 28 5.52 0.69 -1.27
CA GLY A 28 6.73 1.15 -1.95
C GLY A 28 6.74 2.68 -2.01
N PRO A 29 6.78 3.34 -3.19
CA PRO A 29 6.89 2.81 -4.56
C PRO A 29 8.21 2.07 -4.84
N GLY A 30 8.26 1.34 -5.95
CA GLY A 30 9.47 0.63 -6.37
C GLY A 30 9.61 -0.79 -5.81
N SER A 31 8.77 -1.21 -4.84
CA SER A 31 8.71 -2.58 -4.30
C SER A 31 7.83 -3.49 -5.16
N TRP A 32 7.21 -4.51 -4.61
CA TRP A 32 6.31 -5.43 -5.32
C TRP A 32 5.17 -5.89 -4.40
N ASP A 33 4.25 -6.65 -4.95
CA ASP A 33 3.17 -7.24 -4.18
C ASP A 33 3.69 -8.35 -3.24
N MET A 34 3.38 -8.21 -1.96
CA MET A 34 3.76 -9.10 -0.86
C MET A 34 2.54 -9.51 -0.02
N ALA A 35 1.33 -9.44 -0.61
CA ALA A 35 0.09 -9.66 0.10
C ALA A 35 -0.61 -10.98 -0.29
N ASP A 36 0.14 -11.98 -0.74
CA ASP A 36 -0.38 -13.30 -1.12
C ASP A 36 -1.11 -14.00 0.04
N SER A 37 -0.52 -14.01 1.24
CA SER A 37 -1.15 -14.61 2.42
C SER A 37 -2.46 -13.92 2.83
N LEU A 38 -2.57 -12.60 2.63
CA LEU A 38 -3.82 -11.86 2.84
C LEU A 38 -4.84 -12.22 1.75
N ALA A 39 -4.43 -12.26 0.49
CA ALA A 39 -5.31 -12.62 -0.61
C ALA A 39 -5.90 -14.02 -0.45
N ASP A 40 -5.11 -15.00 -0.02
CA ASP A 40 -5.57 -16.36 0.24
C ASP A 40 -6.64 -16.41 1.33
N ARG A 41 -6.52 -15.59 2.38
CA ARG A 41 -7.53 -15.47 3.43
C ARG A 41 -8.84 -14.84 2.96
N LEU A 42 -8.76 -13.95 1.96
CA LEU A 42 -9.93 -13.25 1.40
C LEU A 42 -10.60 -14.03 0.26
N ALA A 43 -9.92 -14.99 -0.36
CA ALA A 43 -10.33 -15.72 -1.56
C ALA A 43 -11.66 -16.48 -1.43
N GLY A 44 -12.06 -16.86 -0.22
CA GLY A 44 -13.37 -17.48 0.05
C GLY A 44 -14.56 -16.52 -0.05
N HIS A 45 -14.30 -15.21 -0.13
CA HIS A 45 -15.33 -14.16 -0.03
C HIS A 45 -15.27 -13.13 -1.17
N LEU A 46 -14.10 -12.94 -1.78
CA LEU A 46 -13.82 -11.87 -2.75
C LEU A 46 -13.04 -12.42 -3.95
N GLU A 47 -13.23 -11.80 -5.12
CA GLU A 47 -12.30 -11.89 -6.24
C GLU A 47 -11.14 -10.93 -5.96
N VAL A 48 -10.02 -11.44 -5.47
CA VAL A 48 -8.85 -10.64 -5.10
C VAL A 48 -7.90 -10.54 -6.28
N ILE A 49 -7.71 -9.32 -6.78
CA ILE A 49 -6.79 -9.01 -7.88
C ILE A 49 -5.54 -8.35 -7.27
N ARG A 50 -4.40 -9.02 -7.39
CA ARG A 50 -3.09 -8.50 -7.01
C ARG A 50 -2.27 -8.21 -8.27
N TRP A 51 -1.41 -7.22 -8.20
CA TRP A 51 -0.56 -6.82 -9.32
C TRP A 51 0.73 -6.18 -8.82
N ASP A 52 1.77 -6.27 -9.62
CA ASP A 52 2.97 -5.46 -9.43
C ASP A 52 2.83 -4.18 -10.26
N GLN A 53 3.01 -3.03 -9.61
CA GLN A 53 2.97 -1.73 -10.28
C GLN A 53 4.09 -1.62 -11.31
N ARG A 54 3.96 -0.70 -12.24
CA ARG A 54 4.97 -0.40 -13.28
C ARG A 54 6.36 -0.23 -12.67
N GLY A 55 7.36 -0.87 -13.25
CA GLY A 55 8.72 -0.84 -12.74
C GLY A 55 9.02 -1.73 -11.55
N CYS A 56 8.01 -2.44 -11.03
CA CYS A 56 8.06 -3.18 -9.78
C CYS A 56 7.99 -4.69 -10.03
N GLY A 57 8.68 -5.47 -9.21
CA GLY A 57 8.56 -6.92 -9.15
C GLY A 57 8.62 -7.62 -10.51
N ARG A 58 7.52 -8.31 -10.85
CA ARG A 58 7.33 -9.08 -12.08
C ARG A 58 6.83 -8.24 -13.26
N SER A 59 6.43 -6.98 -13.02
CA SER A 59 6.03 -6.05 -14.07
C SER A 59 7.21 -5.51 -14.86
N GLU A 60 6.94 -4.99 -16.05
CA GLU A 60 7.98 -4.44 -16.92
C GLU A 60 8.64 -3.21 -16.27
N ARG A 61 9.97 -3.19 -16.20
CA ARG A 61 10.76 -2.04 -15.70
C ARG A 61 10.92 -0.99 -16.79
N ARG A 62 9.86 -0.18 -16.97
CA ARG A 62 9.82 0.88 -17.97
C ARG A 62 9.03 2.07 -17.44
N GLY A 63 9.63 3.25 -17.42
CA GLY A 63 8.94 4.50 -17.11
C GLY A 63 7.89 4.92 -18.17
N PRO A 64 7.28 6.08 -18.01
CA PRO A 64 7.54 7.02 -16.93
C PRO A 64 7.02 6.52 -15.59
N TYR A 65 7.68 6.92 -14.50
CA TYR A 65 7.23 6.66 -13.14
C TYR A 65 6.60 7.94 -12.58
N SER A 66 5.29 8.04 -12.65
CA SER A 66 4.53 9.19 -12.16
C SER A 66 3.25 8.76 -11.46
N VAL A 67 2.68 9.63 -10.65
CA VAL A 67 1.39 9.39 -9.99
C VAL A 67 0.29 9.20 -11.03
N GLY A 68 0.23 10.10 -12.03
CA GLY A 68 -0.76 10.00 -13.10
C GLY A 68 -0.63 8.70 -13.92
N GLN A 69 0.61 8.24 -14.22
CA GLN A 69 0.81 6.96 -14.89
C GLN A 69 0.40 5.78 -13.99
N SER A 70 0.66 5.87 -12.69
CA SER A 70 0.25 4.82 -11.73
C SER A 70 -1.27 4.71 -11.64
N VAL A 71 -1.99 5.83 -11.71
CA VAL A 71 -3.47 5.87 -11.78
C VAL A 71 -3.97 5.24 -13.08
N ALA A 72 -3.37 5.58 -14.23
CA ALA A 72 -3.74 4.97 -15.51
C ALA A 72 -3.46 3.46 -15.57
N ASP A 73 -2.35 3.02 -14.97
CA ASP A 73 -2.01 1.61 -14.85
C ASP A 73 -3.00 0.85 -13.95
N LEU A 74 -3.44 1.46 -12.85
CA LEU A 74 -4.48 0.90 -11.99
C LEU A 74 -5.82 0.79 -12.73
N ASP A 75 -6.19 1.79 -13.52
CA ASP A 75 -7.40 1.72 -14.36
C ASP A 75 -7.31 0.57 -15.39
N ALA A 76 -6.15 0.35 -16.00
CA ALA A 76 -5.93 -0.79 -16.88
C ALA A 76 -6.09 -2.14 -16.15
N VAL A 77 -5.62 -2.26 -14.90
CA VAL A 77 -5.82 -3.46 -14.06
C VAL A 77 -7.29 -3.65 -13.69
N ILE A 78 -8.01 -2.60 -13.37
CA ILE A 78 -9.45 -2.63 -13.11
C ILE A 78 -10.21 -3.08 -14.37
N GLY A 79 -9.80 -2.61 -15.53
CA GLY A 79 -10.36 -3.02 -16.84
C GLY A 79 -11.85 -2.73 -16.97
N GLN A 80 -12.62 -3.69 -17.47
CA GLN A 80 -14.05 -3.53 -17.76
C GLN A 80 -14.99 -3.67 -16.55
N ARG A 81 -14.44 -3.82 -15.33
CA ARG A 81 -15.25 -3.90 -14.10
C ARG A 81 -15.96 -2.56 -13.86
N ALA A 82 -17.26 -2.59 -13.63
CA ALA A 82 -18.05 -1.34 -13.46
C ALA A 82 -17.64 -0.58 -12.19
N LYS A 83 -17.59 -1.29 -11.04
CA LYS A 83 -17.10 -0.78 -9.76
C LYS A 83 -16.29 -1.84 -9.04
N VAL A 84 -15.24 -1.41 -8.34
CA VAL A 84 -14.36 -2.28 -7.56
C VAL A 84 -14.19 -1.73 -6.13
N ALA A 85 -13.89 -2.61 -5.18
CA ALA A 85 -13.28 -2.19 -3.94
C ALA A 85 -11.76 -2.05 -4.15
N LEU A 86 -11.16 -1.03 -3.54
CA LEU A 86 -9.72 -0.83 -3.53
C LEU A 86 -9.16 -1.13 -2.15
N PHE A 87 -8.05 -1.85 -2.10
CA PHE A 87 -7.19 -1.96 -0.93
C PHE A 87 -5.84 -1.35 -1.29
N GLY A 88 -5.43 -0.35 -0.55
CA GLY A 88 -4.10 0.23 -0.69
C GLY A 88 -3.32 0.13 0.61
N HIS A 89 -2.06 -0.29 0.53
CA HIS A 89 -1.15 -0.34 1.66
C HIS A 89 -0.01 0.67 1.49
N SER A 90 0.25 1.49 2.53
CA SER A 90 1.37 2.45 2.51
C SER A 90 1.29 3.39 1.29
N TRP A 91 2.30 3.45 0.41
CA TRP A 91 2.21 4.12 -0.90
C TRP A 91 0.99 3.67 -1.70
N GLY A 92 0.68 2.38 -1.69
CA GLY A 92 -0.52 1.86 -2.36
C GLY A 92 -1.83 2.47 -1.84
N ALA A 93 -1.85 2.91 -0.57
CA ALA A 93 -2.99 3.65 -0.02
C ALA A 93 -3.11 5.05 -0.64
N THR A 94 -1.99 5.74 -0.85
CA THR A 94 -1.93 7.02 -1.58
C THR A 94 -2.39 6.85 -3.03
N LEU A 95 -1.91 5.81 -3.73
CA LEU A 95 -2.33 5.50 -5.09
C LEU A 95 -3.83 5.19 -5.19
N ALA A 96 -4.33 4.35 -4.29
CA ALA A 96 -5.75 3.97 -4.25
C ALA A 96 -6.66 5.17 -3.94
N LEU A 97 -6.23 6.06 -3.03
CA LEU A 97 -6.93 7.31 -2.74
C LEU A 97 -6.92 8.24 -3.98
N ARG A 98 -5.77 8.46 -4.63
CA ARG A 98 -5.71 9.31 -5.83
C ARG A 98 -6.60 8.77 -6.95
N TYR A 99 -6.56 7.46 -7.21
CA TYR A 99 -7.47 6.84 -8.16
C TYR A 99 -8.94 7.09 -7.80
N ALA A 100 -9.28 6.95 -6.52
CA ALA A 100 -10.64 7.13 -6.02
C ALA A 100 -11.13 8.58 -6.12
N LEU A 101 -10.25 9.56 -5.99
CA LEU A 101 -10.53 10.98 -6.22
C LEU A 101 -10.73 11.28 -7.72
N ASP A 102 -9.89 10.70 -8.59
CA ASP A 102 -9.98 10.90 -10.04
C ASP A 102 -11.18 10.16 -10.68
N HIS A 103 -11.58 9.02 -10.10
CA HIS A 103 -12.58 8.09 -10.65
C HIS A 103 -13.59 7.61 -9.59
N PRO A 104 -14.30 8.50 -8.89
CA PRO A 104 -15.18 8.12 -7.77
C PRO A 104 -16.30 7.17 -8.18
N ASP A 105 -16.78 7.25 -9.42
CA ASP A 105 -17.81 6.36 -9.96
C ASP A 105 -17.35 4.91 -10.18
N ARG A 106 -16.02 4.67 -10.23
CA ARG A 106 -15.42 3.36 -10.41
C ARG A 106 -15.15 2.63 -9.09
N VAL A 107 -15.28 3.32 -7.95
CA VAL A 107 -14.94 2.79 -6.62
C VAL A 107 -16.21 2.52 -5.81
N SER A 108 -16.32 1.32 -5.26
CA SER A 108 -17.42 0.92 -4.37
C SER A 108 -17.07 1.06 -2.90
N ALA A 109 -15.80 0.93 -2.55
CA ALA A 109 -15.24 1.09 -1.21
C ALA A 109 -13.72 1.25 -1.28
N LEU A 110 -13.12 1.93 -0.32
CA LEU A 110 -11.67 2.07 -0.17
C LEU A 110 -11.22 1.55 1.19
N VAL A 111 -10.22 0.69 1.22
CA VAL A 111 -9.45 0.34 2.41
C VAL A 111 -8.10 1.04 2.31
N TYR A 112 -7.87 1.97 3.22
CA TYR A 112 -6.66 2.77 3.35
C TYR A 112 -5.83 2.20 4.50
N ALA A 113 -4.91 1.29 4.19
CA ALA A 113 -4.15 0.54 5.20
C ALA A 113 -2.76 1.15 5.43
N CYS A 114 -2.45 1.51 6.67
CA CYS A 114 -1.13 2.01 7.10
C CYS A 114 -0.56 3.11 6.19
N GLY A 115 -1.43 3.96 5.65
CA GLY A 115 -1.04 5.09 4.82
C GLY A 115 -0.57 6.28 5.65
N THR A 116 -0.16 7.35 4.98
CA THR A 116 0.47 8.53 5.58
C THR A 116 -0.43 9.77 5.62
N GLY A 117 -1.71 9.63 5.24
CA GLY A 117 -2.67 10.74 5.20
C GLY A 117 -2.41 11.70 4.04
N LEU A 118 -2.84 12.95 4.23
CA LEU A 118 -2.81 13.98 3.18
C LEU A 118 -1.62 14.91 3.28
N GLY A 119 -1.03 15.06 4.47
CA GLY A 119 0.06 16.00 4.73
C GLY A 119 1.45 15.35 4.76
N TRP A 120 2.47 16.18 4.99
CA TRP A 120 3.89 15.77 4.98
C TRP A 120 4.55 15.75 6.36
N ALA A 121 3.88 16.23 7.39
CA ALA A 121 4.45 16.40 8.72
C ALA A 121 4.90 15.08 9.40
N TRP A 122 4.42 13.95 8.91
CA TRP A 122 4.78 12.61 9.40
C TRP A 122 6.22 12.21 9.11
N ARG A 123 6.88 12.81 8.10
CA ARG A 123 8.19 12.38 7.60
C ARG A 123 9.29 12.48 8.66
N GLU A 124 9.46 13.62 9.26
CA GLU A 124 10.53 13.81 10.25
C GLU A 124 10.38 12.86 11.46
N PRO A 125 9.21 12.72 12.11
CA PRO A 125 8.99 11.71 13.13
C PRO A 125 9.26 10.28 12.65
N PHE A 126 8.87 9.92 11.43
CA PHE A 126 9.15 8.61 10.84
C PHE A 126 10.65 8.35 10.71
N TYR A 127 11.41 9.30 10.15
CA TYR A 127 12.86 9.14 9.97
C TYR A 127 13.58 8.99 11.32
N GLN A 128 13.17 9.76 12.31
CA GLN A 128 13.72 9.65 13.67
C GLN A 128 13.41 8.29 14.31
N ALA A 129 12.16 7.83 14.22
CA ALA A 129 11.75 6.54 14.77
C ALA A 129 12.45 5.38 14.05
N SER A 130 12.53 5.43 12.71
CA SER A 130 13.22 4.43 11.88
C SER A 130 14.73 4.39 12.22
N ALA A 131 15.40 5.52 12.27
CA ALA A 131 16.80 5.59 12.62
C ALA A 131 17.08 5.03 14.04
N ALA A 132 16.24 5.35 15.00
CA ALA A 132 16.35 4.81 16.36
C ALA A 132 16.19 3.28 16.40
N ARG A 133 15.23 2.73 15.63
CA ARG A 133 14.98 1.30 15.55
C ARG A 133 16.10 0.55 14.81
N LEU A 134 16.69 1.16 13.79
CA LEU A 134 17.77 0.59 12.99
C LEU A 134 19.16 0.82 13.58
N ALA A 135 19.31 1.68 14.58
CA ALA A 135 20.61 2.00 15.20
C ALA A 135 21.44 0.76 15.60
N PRO A 136 20.86 -0.32 16.18
CA PRO A 136 21.62 -1.52 16.51
C PRO A 136 22.16 -2.29 15.28
N HIS A 137 21.60 -2.06 14.10
CA HIS A 137 21.95 -2.72 12.85
C HIS A 137 22.75 -1.82 11.90
N GLN A 138 22.96 -0.54 12.23
CA GLN A 138 23.52 0.46 11.30
C GLN A 138 24.90 0.06 10.73
N THR A 139 25.81 -0.38 11.58
CA THR A 139 27.15 -0.83 11.11
C THR A 139 27.03 -1.97 10.08
N ARG A 140 26.14 -2.95 10.37
CA ARG A 140 25.92 -4.07 9.46
C ARG A 140 25.27 -3.64 8.14
N ILE A 141 24.32 -2.71 8.20
CA ILE A 141 23.70 -2.12 7.00
C ILE A 141 24.75 -1.42 6.13
N ASP A 142 25.67 -0.68 6.72
CA ASP A 142 26.71 0.05 5.98
C ASP A 142 27.72 -0.92 5.33
N GLU A 143 28.11 -1.99 6.03
CA GLU A 143 28.93 -3.07 5.47
C GLU A 143 28.25 -3.74 4.27
N LEU A 144 26.97 -4.12 4.40
CA LEU A 144 26.21 -4.77 3.34
C LEU A 144 26.03 -3.86 2.12
N ARG A 145 25.77 -2.57 2.33
CA ARG A 145 25.73 -1.59 1.23
C ARG A 145 27.04 -1.49 0.49
N ALA A 146 28.16 -1.47 1.22
CA ALA A 146 29.49 -1.44 0.60
C ALA A 146 29.81 -2.71 -0.22
N GLN A 147 29.15 -3.82 0.08
CA GLN A 147 29.26 -5.10 -0.63
C GLN A 147 28.25 -5.25 -1.77
N GLY A 148 27.26 -4.35 -1.89
CA GLY A 148 26.19 -4.44 -2.88
C GLY A 148 25.11 -5.48 -2.53
N GLU A 149 25.00 -5.84 -1.26
CA GLU A 149 24.03 -6.85 -0.76
C GLU A 149 22.65 -6.21 -0.47
N ASP A 150 22.01 -5.70 -1.51
CA ASP A 150 20.78 -4.90 -1.42
C ASP A 150 19.62 -5.67 -0.77
N ARG A 151 19.54 -7.00 -1.01
CA ARG A 151 18.49 -7.83 -0.41
C ARG A 151 18.63 -7.88 1.12
N GLU A 152 19.84 -8.10 1.61
CA GLU A 152 20.15 -8.20 3.03
C GLU A 152 19.95 -6.86 3.73
N VAL A 153 20.29 -5.75 3.05
CA VAL A 153 19.99 -4.39 3.51
C VAL A 153 18.48 -4.20 3.66
N ALA A 154 17.70 -4.59 2.65
CA ALA A 154 16.25 -4.47 2.68
C ALA A 154 15.63 -5.31 3.81
N ILE A 155 16.11 -6.54 4.03
CA ILE A 155 15.65 -7.40 5.13
C ILE A 155 15.84 -6.70 6.49
N LEU A 156 17.02 -6.14 6.74
CA LEU A 156 17.29 -5.43 7.99
C LEU A 156 16.39 -4.19 8.12
N GLN A 157 16.21 -3.42 7.04
CA GLN A 157 15.36 -2.23 7.06
C GLN A 157 13.89 -2.60 7.27
N TRP A 158 13.37 -3.58 6.56
CA TRP A 158 11.97 -4.02 6.69
C TRP A 158 11.68 -4.70 8.02
N SER A 159 12.67 -5.34 8.66
CA SER A 159 12.48 -5.93 9.98
C SER A 159 12.06 -4.91 11.03
N ALA A 160 12.43 -3.65 10.85
CA ALA A 160 12.04 -2.55 11.73
C ALA A 160 10.56 -2.16 11.63
N GLU A 161 9.84 -2.60 10.62
CA GLU A 161 8.42 -2.30 10.41
C GLU A 161 7.48 -3.18 11.26
N PHE A 162 8.02 -4.19 11.97
CA PHE A 162 7.29 -5.18 12.77
C PHE A 162 7.48 -4.98 14.28
N ASN A 163 6.52 -5.44 15.08
CA ASN A 163 6.54 -5.33 16.55
C ASN A 163 6.29 -6.66 17.28
N ASP A 164 6.08 -7.77 16.58
CA ASP A 164 5.76 -9.08 17.15
C ASP A 164 7.01 -9.92 17.51
N GLY A 165 8.21 -9.36 17.39
CA GLY A 165 9.48 -10.04 17.64
C GLY A 165 9.96 -10.98 16.51
N ARG A 166 9.21 -11.08 15.40
CA ARG A 166 9.54 -11.90 14.22
C ARG A 166 9.94 -11.06 13.00
N GLY A 167 10.32 -9.79 13.21
CA GLY A 167 10.56 -8.84 12.13
C GLY A 167 11.55 -9.35 11.07
N LEU A 168 12.67 -9.98 11.45
CA LEU A 168 13.61 -10.56 10.50
C LEU A 168 13.00 -11.68 9.67
N GLN A 169 12.24 -12.59 10.30
CA GLN A 169 11.58 -13.69 9.60
C GLN A 169 10.58 -13.14 8.56
N HIS A 170 9.73 -12.20 8.96
CA HIS A 170 8.77 -11.58 8.05
C HIS A 170 9.47 -10.85 6.90
N ALA A 171 10.54 -10.12 7.19
CA ALA A 171 11.31 -9.41 6.17
C ALA A 171 12.01 -10.36 5.17
N GLU A 172 12.52 -11.52 5.63
CA GLU A 172 13.05 -12.56 4.76
C GLU A 172 11.98 -13.17 3.85
N GLU A 173 10.79 -13.44 4.39
CA GLU A 173 9.64 -13.92 3.62
C GLU A 173 9.23 -12.89 2.56
N MET A 174 9.14 -11.61 2.91
CA MET A 174 8.84 -10.50 1.98
C MET A 174 9.91 -10.34 0.89
N ALA A 175 11.18 -10.61 1.21
CA ALA A 175 12.31 -10.56 0.27
C ALA A 175 12.47 -11.85 -0.56
N THR A 176 11.48 -12.75 -0.55
CA THR A 176 11.55 -14.04 -1.25
C THR A 176 10.28 -14.26 -2.10
N PRO A 177 10.38 -14.28 -3.43
CA PRO A 177 11.59 -14.03 -4.23
C PRO A 177 12.04 -12.56 -4.23
N TRP A 178 13.33 -12.33 -4.42
CA TRP A 178 13.89 -10.99 -4.52
C TRP A 178 13.85 -10.48 -5.96
N PHE A 179 13.19 -9.33 -6.17
CA PHE A 179 13.11 -8.69 -7.48
C PHE A 179 13.97 -7.42 -7.57
N GLY A 180 14.49 -6.94 -6.44
CA GLY A 180 15.19 -5.67 -6.34
C GLY A 180 14.28 -4.45 -6.32
N VAL A 181 14.46 -3.58 -5.35
CA VAL A 181 13.71 -2.32 -5.26
C VAL A 181 14.11 -1.39 -6.41
N ASN A 182 13.14 -0.82 -7.10
CA ASN A 182 13.38 0.14 -8.16
C ASN A 182 13.51 1.55 -7.57
N GLN A 183 14.75 2.00 -7.37
CA GLN A 183 15.05 3.30 -6.77
C GLN A 183 14.64 4.49 -7.67
N ASP A 184 14.68 4.33 -9.00
CA ASP A 184 14.23 5.37 -9.93
C ASP A 184 12.72 5.58 -9.77
N CYS A 185 11.93 4.49 -9.76
CA CYS A 185 10.50 4.54 -9.50
C CYS A 185 10.20 5.19 -8.13
N TYR A 186 10.95 4.81 -7.10
CA TYR A 186 10.82 5.41 -5.77
C TYR A 186 11.07 6.92 -5.80
N GLY A 187 12.19 7.34 -6.38
CA GLY A 187 12.60 8.75 -6.39
C GLY A 187 11.70 9.63 -7.24
N GLU A 188 11.31 9.16 -8.43
CA GLU A 188 10.46 9.93 -9.35
C GLU A 188 9.06 10.16 -8.77
N ILE A 189 8.41 9.13 -8.22
CA ILE A 189 7.07 9.23 -7.63
C ILE A 189 7.08 10.12 -6.38
N TRP A 190 8.02 9.91 -5.43
CA TRP A 190 8.08 10.76 -4.25
C TRP A 190 8.42 12.21 -4.60
N GLY A 191 9.32 12.44 -5.55
CA GLY A 191 9.64 13.78 -6.01
C GLY A 191 8.48 14.48 -6.72
N GLU A 192 7.58 13.74 -7.40
CA GLU A 192 6.33 14.30 -7.94
C GLU A 192 5.35 14.66 -6.83
N LEU A 193 5.10 13.72 -5.89
CA LEU A 193 4.18 13.95 -4.77
C LEU A 193 4.58 15.18 -3.95
N GLU A 194 5.88 15.40 -3.67
CA GLU A 194 6.35 16.58 -2.96
C GLU A 194 5.95 17.90 -3.63
N ARG A 195 5.78 17.89 -4.95
CA ARG A 195 5.42 19.08 -5.72
C ARG A 195 3.92 19.24 -5.96
N THR A 196 3.16 18.14 -5.91
CA THR A 196 1.77 18.10 -6.38
C THR A 196 0.76 17.65 -5.33
N TRP A 197 1.19 17.10 -4.21
CA TRP A 197 0.32 16.57 -3.17
C TRP A 197 0.10 17.63 -2.08
N HIS A 198 -0.95 18.45 -2.24
CA HIS A 198 -1.26 19.58 -1.36
C HIS A 198 -2.42 19.23 -0.44
N GLU A 199 -2.18 19.22 0.87
CA GLU A 199 -3.14 18.76 1.88
C GLU A 199 -4.47 19.49 1.81
N ASP A 200 -4.46 20.83 1.67
CA ASP A 200 -5.69 21.63 1.65
C ASP A 200 -6.57 21.28 0.43
N GLU A 201 -5.99 21.10 -0.75
CA GLU A 201 -6.70 20.72 -1.97
C GLU A 201 -7.31 19.30 -1.83
N LEU A 202 -6.54 18.38 -1.29
CA LEU A 202 -6.96 17.00 -1.08
C LEU A 202 -8.07 16.86 -0.03
N ILE A 203 -8.11 17.72 0.99
CA ILE A 203 -9.20 17.79 1.96
C ILE A 203 -10.51 18.12 1.23
N GLU A 204 -10.51 19.13 0.36
CA GLU A 204 -11.70 19.52 -0.40
C GLU A 204 -12.16 18.39 -1.36
N GLU A 205 -11.22 17.75 -2.05
CA GLU A 205 -11.54 16.60 -2.92
C GLU A 205 -12.12 15.43 -2.12
N CYS A 206 -11.58 15.13 -0.94
CA CYS A 206 -12.06 14.04 -0.08
C CYS A 206 -13.48 14.27 0.45
N HIS A 207 -13.92 15.51 0.66
CA HIS A 207 -15.29 15.83 1.08
C HIS A 207 -16.35 15.36 0.08
N GLU A 208 -16.00 15.24 -1.20
CA GLU A 208 -16.92 14.83 -2.28
C GLU A 208 -17.06 13.30 -2.42
N LEU A 209 -16.28 12.51 -1.66
CA LEU A 209 -16.31 11.06 -1.78
C LEU A 209 -17.53 10.44 -1.06
N GLU A 210 -18.42 9.83 -1.83
CA GLU A 210 -19.67 9.25 -1.30
C GLU A 210 -19.57 7.78 -0.89
N PHE A 211 -18.56 7.04 -1.38
CA PHE A 211 -18.35 5.64 -1.02
C PHE A 211 -17.69 5.52 0.36
N PRO A 212 -17.84 4.35 0.98
CA PRO A 212 -17.27 4.14 2.31
C PRO A 212 -15.76 3.91 2.28
N VAL A 213 -15.09 4.42 3.31
CA VAL A 213 -13.66 4.27 3.52
C VAL A 213 -13.39 3.61 4.87
N LEU A 214 -12.51 2.61 4.89
CA LEU A 214 -11.90 2.06 6.09
C LEU A 214 -10.44 2.51 6.17
N ILE A 215 -10.09 3.25 7.21
CA ILE A 215 -8.70 3.49 7.60
C ILE A 215 -8.32 2.38 8.59
N LEU A 216 -7.31 1.59 8.27
CA LEU A 216 -6.90 0.43 9.08
C LEU A 216 -5.39 0.48 9.35
N ASP A 217 -5.04 0.80 10.59
CA ASP A 217 -3.68 1.13 11.00
C ASP A 217 -3.15 0.18 12.07
N GLY A 218 -1.81 0.02 12.14
CA GLY A 218 -1.13 -0.54 13.30
C GLY A 218 -0.74 0.57 14.29
N GLU A 219 -1.02 0.36 15.59
CA GLU A 219 -0.69 1.32 16.65
C GLU A 219 0.81 1.64 16.72
N ARG A 220 1.65 0.66 16.41
CA ARG A 220 3.11 0.73 16.51
C ARG A 220 3.81 0.99 15.17
N ASP A 221 3.06 1.37 14.16
CA ASP A 221 3.67 1.82 12.90
C ASP A 221 4.64 2.98 13.17
N LEU A 222 5.79 2.96 12.53
CA LEU A 222 6.80 4.02 12.66
C LEU A 222 6.29 5.36 12.12
N ARG A 223 5.32 5.33 11.22
CA ARG A 223 4.61 6.52 10.76
C ARG A 223 3.58 6.91 11.82
N PRO A 224 3.61 8.15 12.33
CA PRO A 224 2.71 8.54 13.41
C PRO A 224 1.25 8.48 12.98
N ARG A 225 0.40 7.86 13.82
CA ARG A 225 -1.02 7.63 13.46
C ARG A 225 -1.86 8.90 13.36
N TRP A 226 -1.41 10.01 13.94
CA TRP A 226 -2.04 11.32 13.74
C TRP A 226 -1.90 11.83 12.27
N ALA A 227 -0.97 11.29 11.48
CA ALA A 227 -0.79 11.66 10.08
C ALA A 227 -2.05 11.46 9.22
N VAL A 228 -2.92 10.52 9.59
CA VAL A 228 -4.18 10.26 8.89
C VAL A 228 -5.39 11.03 9.47
N ASP A 229 -5.20 11.88 10.48
CA ASP A 229 -6.30 12.57 11.14
C ASP A 229 -7.01 13.59 10.24
N SER A 230 -6.27 14.24 9.33
CA SER A 230 -6.88 15.16 8.35
C SER A 230 -7.70 14.39 7.31
N LEU A 231 -7.20 13.25 6.83
CA LEU A 231 -7.94 12.36 5.94
C LEU A 231 -9.23 11.84 6.60
N GLU A 232 -9.14 11.38 7.86
CA GLU A 232 -10.31 10.92 8.61
C GLU A 232 -11.38 12.01 8.73
N ARG A 233 -10.98 13.24 9.04
CA ARG A 233 -11.91 14.37 9.16
C ARG A 233 -12.53 14.81 7.82
N ALA A 234 -11.78 14.66 6.72
CA ALA A 234 -12.23 15.05 5.38
C ALA A 234 -13.24 14.06 4.77
N LEU A 235 -13.20 12.80 5.15
CA LEU A 235 -14.02 11.76 4.54
C LEU A 235 -15.43 11.70 5.15
N PRO A 236 -16.52 11.85 4.34
CA PRO A 236 -17.89 11.83 4.87
C PRO A 236 -18.34 10.48 5.44
N ARG A 237 -17.76 9.37 4.94
CA ARG A 237 -18.19 8.01 5.29
C ARG A 237 -17.00 7.14 5.68
N VAL A 238 -16.33 7.51 6.75
CA VAL A 238 -15.14 6.84 7.23
C VAL A 238 -15.38 5.98 8.46
N THR A 239 -14.65 4.89 8.54
CA THR A 239 -14.45 4.08 9.75
C THR A 239 -12.95 3.97 9.96
N ARG A 240 -12.47 4.24 11.16
CA ARG A 240 -11.06 4.04 11.50
C ARG A 240 -10.91 2.95 12.54
N VAL A 241 -9.96 2.05 12.31
CA VAL A 241 -9.58 0.98 13.22
C VAL A 241 -8.06 1.02 13.39
N THR A 242 -7.60 0.98 14.63
CA THR A 242 -6.17 0.89 14.96
C THR A 242 -5.93 -0.41 15.72
N LEU A 243 -5.09 -1.30 15.18
CA LEU A 243 -4.76 -2.58 15.77
C LEU A 243 -3.69 -2.39 16.86
N PRO A 244 -3.97 -2.77 18.12
CA PRO A 244 -3.03 -2.55 19.21
C PRO A 244 -1.78 -3.41 19.07
N GLY A 245 -0.60 -2.82 19.33
CA GLY A 245 0.68 -3.49 19.33
C GLY A 245 1.25 -3.85 17.96
N VAL A 246 0.56 -3.53 16.87
CA VAL A 246 0.88 -3.91 15.47
C VAL A 246 1.67 -2.81 14.78
N GLY A 247 2.61 -3.19 13.91
CA GLY A 247 3.41 -2.29 13.08
C GLY A 247 2.79 -2.00 11.71
N HIS A 248 3.67 -1.87 10.72
CA HIS A 248 3.31 -1.40 9.38
C HIS A 248 2.69 -2.49 8.47
N ILE A 249 2.87 -3.77 8.79
CA ILE A 249 2.39 -4.89 7.96
C ILE A 249 1.41 -5.76 8.79
N PRO A 250 0.22 -5.22 9.13
CA PRO A 250 -0.66 -5.80 10.13
C PRO A 250 -1.20 -7.20 9.77
N TRP A 251 -1.34 -7.54 8.49
CA TRP A 251 -1.80 -8.87 8.06
C TRP A 251 -0.78 -9.98 8.29
N LEU A 252 0.50 -9.66 8.53
CA LEU A 252 1.53 -10.62 8.93
C LEU A 252 1.61 -10.75 10.46
N GLU A 253 1.39 -9.67 11.21
CA GLU A 253 1.48 -9.66 12.67
C GLU A 253 0.19 -10.18 13.33
N GLN A 254 -0.98 -9.74 12.87
CA GLN A 254 -2.30 -10.13 13.39
C GLN A 254 -3.26 -10.52 12.26
N PRO A 255 -2.97 -11.61 11.52
CA PRO A 255 -3.68 -11.94 10.28
C PRO A 255 -5.19 -12.16 10.46
N ALA A 256 -5.62 -12.77 11.55
CA ALA A 256 -7.04 -13.07 11.77
C ALA A 256 -7.84 -11.79 12.07
N GLU A 257 -7.32 -10.92 12.93
CA GLU A 257 -7.99 -9.68 13.33
C GLU A 257 -8.04 -8.70 12.16
N PHE A 258 -6.92 -8.51 11.46
CA PHE A 258 -6.86 -7.69 10.26
C PHE A 258 -7.86 -8.15 9.19
N THR A 259 -7.86 -9.45 8.86
CA THR A 259 -8.81 -10.04 7.89
C THR A 259 -10.26 -9.87 8.34
N GLY A 260 -10.53 -10.04 9.63
CA GLY A 260 -11.87 -9.85 10.21
C GLY A 260 -12.41 -8.45 9.97
N HIS A 261 -11.62 -7.40 10.25
CA HIS A 261 -12.01 -6.01 9.99
C HIS A 261 -12.25 -5.74 8.50
N LEU A 262 -11.40 -6.30 7.61
CA LEU A 262 -11.60 -6.18 6.16
C LEU A 262 -12.91 -6.81 5.71
N LEU A 263 -13.17 -8.06 6.09
CA LEU A 263 -14.39 -8.78 5.70
C LEU A 263 -15.64 -8.14 6.30
N ASP A 264 -15.60 -7.70 7.54
CA ASP A 264 -16.67 -6.97 8.17
C ASP A 264 -17.01 -5.67 7.42
N PHE A 265 -15.99 -4.93 7.03
CA PHE A 265 -16.17 -3.69 6.28
C PHE A 265 -16.68 -3.95 4.86
N LEU A 266 -16.06 -4.85 4.12
CA LEU A 266 -16.40 -5.17 2.73
C LEU A 266 -17.69 -6.01 2.64
N GLY A 267 -17.96 -6.88 3.62
CA GLY A 267 -19.11 -7.78 3.66
C GLY A 267 -20.43 -7.09 4.02
N ARG A 268 -20.44 -6.19 5.00
CA ARG A 268 -21.66 -5.43 5.41
C ARG A 268 -22.28 -4.59 4.28
N ARG A 269 -21.58 -4.41 3.18
CA ARG A 269 -21.99 -3.58 2.03
C ARG A 269 -22.24 -4.39 0.77
N VAL A 270 -22.37 -5.70 0.93
CA VAL A 270 -22.51 -6.70 -0.15
C VAL A 270 -23.95 -7.24 -0.24
N HIS A 271 -24.88 -6.77 0.60
CA HIS A 271 -26.29 -7.05 0.38
C HIS A 271 -26.91 -6.02 -0.57
N PRO A 272 -27.65 -6.49 -1.61
CA PRO A 272 -28.26 -5.66 -2.63
C PRO A 272 -29.29 -4.68 -2.07
#